data_f92fc8aabd90c74edbc925367aa9d436
#
_entry.id   f92fc8aabd90c74edbc925367aa9d436
#
_cell.length_a   1.000
_cell.length_b   1.000
_cell.length_c   1.000
_cell.angle_alpha   90.00
_cell.angle_beta   90.00
_cell.angle_gamma   90.00
#
_symmetry.space_group_name_H-M   'P 1'
#
loop_
_entity.id
_entity.type
_entity.pdbx_description
1 polymer ?
#
loop_
_entity_poly.entity_id
_entity_poly.type
_entity_poly.pdbx_seq_one_letter_code
_entity_poly.pdbx_strand_id
1 'polypeptide(L)'
;MTSGLSRRTCQNNGGWSGDAARCQYVNTCSSNPCKNGGSCINGVESYTCQCNPGWSGINCENDIQPPVMTGCSDDQLIHTHETSHNVTWSIPQFSDPMNKEIRMVTNYPEGFVVAPWGDHVVQYVATKPFNGLQTECKFTVQIRPNPCPELNIPINGARVCNGWKTEYARVCLVYCDKEFTLQLGSYSPQQWYVCGATGNWLPSGPLPNCTLPDIKIGSANNTPDYQYNSCHDDSVKQSYIRRLKSSNQKALCDKNPDECKSDNVSVDC
;
A
#
# COMPACT_ATOMS: atom_id res chain seq x y z
N MET A 1 -48.65 -39.22 -1.92
CA MET A 1 -50.11 -39.00 -1.99
C MET A 1 -50.79 -39.91 -0.97
N THR A 2 -51.71 -39.37 -0.22
CA THR A 2 -52.56 -40.17 0.69
C THR A 2 -53.72 -40.69 -0.15
N SER A 3 -53.93 -41.99 -0.15
CA SER A 3 -55.12 -42.59 -0.69
C SER A 3 -56.07 -42.98 0.44
N GLY A 4 -57.32 -42.72 0.31
CA GLY A 4 -58.36 -42.98 1.30
C GLY A 4 -59.08 -41.70 1.76
N LEU A 5 -60.21 -41.83 2.41
CA LEU A 5 -61.01 -40.68 2.86
C LEU A 5 -60.41 -40.03 4.10
N SER A 6 -60.22 -38.71 4.08
CA SER A 6 -59.74 -37.90 5.23
C SER A 6 -60.77 -37.85 6.36
N ARG A 7 -62.02 -38.18 6.10
CA ARG A 7 -63.14 -38.26 7.04
C ARG A 7 -63.88 -39.56 6.88
N ARG A 8 -64.09 -40.25 7.96
CA ARG A 8 -64.82 -41.49 7.99
C ARG A 8 -66.01 -41.33 8.96
N THR A 9 -67.12 -41.92 8.61
CA THR A 9 -68.34 -41.94 9.46
C THR A 9 -68.55 -43.31 10.02
N CYS A 10 -68.96 -43.42 11.28
CA CYS A 10 -69.40 -44.65 11.85
C CYS A 10 -70.76 -45.02 11.28
N GLN A 11 -70.87 -46.21 10.67
CA GLN A 11 -72.08 -46.73 10.06
C GLN A 11 -72.90 -47.47 11.11
N ASN A 12 -74.18 -47.63 10.84
CA ASN A 12 -75.13 -48.36 11.77
C ASN A 12 -74.76 -49.81 12.06
N ASN A 13 -73.89 -50.42 11.29
CA ASN A 13 -73.33 -51.75 11.47
C ASN A 13 -72.09 -51.80 12.40
N GLY A 14 -71.66 -50.64 12.97
CA GLY A 14 -70.46 -50.54 13.78
C GLY A 14 -69.17 -50.43 12.99
N GLY A 15 -69.20 -50.41 11.63
CA GLY A 15 -68.03 -50.25 10.76
C GLY A 15 -67.81 -48.82 10.38
N TRP A 16 -66.57 -48.48 10.04
CA TRP A 16 -66.20 -47.16 9.46
C TRP A 16 -66.43 -47.10 7.94
N SER A 17 -67.00 -46.05 7.45
CA SER A 17 -67.17 -45.83 6.03
C SER A 17 -65.84 -45.71 5.30
N GLY A 18 -65.76 -46.30 4.08
CA GLY A 18 -64.63 -46.24 3.18
C GLY A 18 -63.32 -46.90 3.72
N ASP A 19 -62.30 -46.91 2.87
CA ASP A 19 -61.04 -47.53 3.19
C ASP A 19 -60.19 -46.66 4.13
N ALA A 20 -59.37 -47.31 4.95
CA ALA A 20 -58.42 -46.61 5.81
C ALA A 20 -57.41 -45.85 4.98
N ALA A 21 -57.12 -44.61 5.38
CA ALA A 21 -56.08 -43.82 4.72
C ALA A 21 -54.73 -44.58 4.76
N ARG A 22 -54.13 -44.73 3.61
CA ARG A 22 -52.78 -45.31 3.49
C ARG A 22 -51.78 -44.21 3.12
N CYS A 23 -50.71 -44.12 3.84
CA CYS A 23 -49.60 -43.27 3.49
C CYS A 23 -48.71 -44.02 2.49
N GLN A 24 -48.56 -43.47 1.33
CA GLN A 24 -47.59 -43.95 0.34
C GLN A 24 -46.31 -43.18 0.45
N TYR A 25 -45.22 -43.87 0.66
CA TYR A 25 -43.91 -43.27 0.62
C TYR A 25 -43.62 -42.78 -0.82
N VAL A 26 -43.36 -41.49 -0.95
CA VAL A 26 -42.96 -40.88 -2.24
C VAL A 26 -41.47 -40.58 -2.10
N ASN A 27 -40.67 -41.24 -2.94
CA ASN A 27 -39.24 -40.92 -3.03
C ASN A 27 -39.05 -39.70 -3.93
N THR A 28 -38.97 -38.52 -3.31
CA THR A 28 -38.78 -37.24 -4.04
C THR A 28 -37.37 -37.07 -4.58
N CYS A 29 -36.41 -37.88 -4.11
CA CYS A 29 -35.05 -37.93 -4.65
C CYS A 29 -34.90 -38.82 -5.90
N SER A 30 -35.94 -39.55 -6.33
CA SER A 30 -35.87 -40.51 -7.45
C SER A 30 -35.55 -39.83 -8.78
N SER A 31 -35.84 -38.54 -8.92
CA SER A 31 -35.49 -37.73 -10.12
C SER A 31 -34.07 -37.23 -10.16
N ASN A 32 -33.25 -37.56 -9.14
CA ASN A 32 -31.88 -37.02 -8.98
C ASN A 32 -31.83 -35.50 -9.10
N PRO A 33 -32.58 -34.75 -8.29
CA PRO A 33 -32.71 -33.31 -8.44
C PRO A 33 -31.43 -32.52 -8.06
N CYS A 34 -30.57 -33.10 -7.21
CA CYS A 34 -29.34 -32.46 -6.74
C CYS A 34 -28.22 -32.57 -7.79
N LYS A 35 -27.69 -31.43 -8.21
CA LYS A 35 -26.63 -31.33 -9.20
C LYS A 35 -25.24 -31.31 -8.54
N ASN A 36 -24.22 -31.39 -9.36
CA ASN A 36 -22.82 -31.19 -8.96
C ASN A 36 -22.36 -32.06 -7.80
N GLY A 37 -22.88 -33.30 -7.73
CA GLY A 37 -22.54 -34.27 -6.69
C GLY A 37 -23.16 -34.00 -5.33
N GLY A 38 -24.11 -33.08 -5.22
CA GLY A 38 -24.86 -32.85 -3.98
C GLY A 38 -25.69 -34.06 -3.56
N SER A 39 -25.82 -34.31 -2.26
CA SER A 39 -26.59 -35.39 -1.69
C SER A 39 -28.04 -34.98 -1.54
N CYS A 40 -28.97 -35.87 -1.95
CA CYS A 40 -30.40 -35.63 -1.84
C CYS A 40 -30.94 -36.27 -0.55
N ILE A 41 -31.63 -35.47 0.27
CA ILE A 41 -32.33 -35.90 1.48
C ILE A 41 -33.81 -35.87 1.21
N ASN A 42 -34.48 -37.03 1.34
CA ASN A 42 -35.89 -37.16 1.08
C ASN A 42 -36.72 -36.60 2.23
N GLY A 43 -37.70 -35.75 1.93
CA GLY A 43 -38.65 -35.17 2.86
C GLY A 43 -40.09 -35.63 2.60
N VAL A 44 -41.05 -35.10 3.36
CA VAL A 44 -42.47 -35.32 3.14
C VAL A 44 -42.95 -34.46 1.99
N GLU A 45 -43.21 -35.06 0.83
CA GLU A 45 -43.57 -34.37 -0.44
C GLU A 45 -42.55 -33.31 -0.94
N SER A 46 -41.32 -33.36 -0.42
CA SER A 46 -40.23 -32.44 -0.73
C SER A 46 -38.88 -33.14 -0.68
N TYR A 47 -37.85 -32.48 -1.14
CA TYR A 47 -36.45 -32.89 -0.96
C TYR A 47 -35.59 -31.70 -0.52
N THR A 48 -34.45 -32.02 0.01
CA THR A 48 -33.39 -31.01 0.28
C THR A 48 -32.07 -31.51 -0.28
N CYS A 49 -31.37 -30.65 -0.99
CA CYS A 49 -30.01 -30.93 -1.46
C CYS A 49 -28.98 -30.45 -0.46
N GLN A 50 -28.09 -31.31 -0.05
CA GLN A 50 -26.86 -30.96 0.67
C GLN A 50 -25.76 -30.79 -0.36
N CYS A 51 -25.36 -29.52 -0.62
CA CYS A 51 -24.42 -29.22 -1.66
C CYS A 51 -22.96 -29.46 -1.23
N ASN A 52 -22.15 -29.90 -2.17
CA ASN A 52 -20.70 -29.93 -1.98
C ASN A 52 -20.11 -28.52 -1.86
N PRO A 53 -18.92 -28.36 -1.23
CA PRO A 53 -18.21 -27.10 -1.17
C PRO A 53 -18.07 -26.46 -2.55
N GLY A 54 -18.33 -25.15 -2.65
CA GLY A 54 -18.27 -24.39 -3.90
C GLY A 54 -19.60 -24.35 -4.66
N TRP A 55 -20.65 -25.04 -4.19
CA TRP A 55 -21.96 -25.08 -4.80
C TRP A 55 -23.07 -24.60 -3.85
N SER A 56 -24.08 -23.97 -4.42
CA SER A 56 -25.26 -23.50 -3.70
C SER A 56 -26.52 -23.59 -4.59
N GLY A 57 -27.67 -23.15 -4.07
CA GLY A 57 -28.97 -23.23 -4.72
C GLY A 57 -29.81 -24.41 -4.22
N ILE A 58 -31.07 -24.43 -4.59
CA ILE A 58 -32.04 -25.48 -4.14
C ILE A 58 -31.59 -26.85 -4.65
N ASN A 59 -30.99 -26.90 -5.82
CA ASN A 59 -30.51 -28.11 -6.49
C ASN A 59 -28.98 -28.15 -6.63
N CYS A 60 -28.23 -27.33 -5.86
CA CYS A 60 -26.78 -27.18 -5.97
C CYS A 60 -26.31 -26.75 -7.38
N GLU A 61 -27.11 -25.94 -8.04
CA GLU A 61 -26.88 -25.50 -9.41
C GLU A 61 -25.96 -24.29 -9.54
N ASN A 62 -25.78 -23.51 -8.45
CA ASN A 62 -25.03 -22.26 -8.47
C ASN A 62 -23.58 -22.47 -8.04
N ASP A 63 -22.65 -22.17 -8.92
CA ASP A 63 -21.22 -22.07 -8.61
C ASP A 63 -20.94 -20.78 -7.82
N ILE A 64 -20.45 -20.91 -6.59
CA ILE A 64 -20.10 -19.80 -5.69
C ILE A 64 -18.60 -19.69 -5.40
N GLN A 65 -17.77 -20.46 -6.08
CA GLN A 65 -16.32 -20.48 -5.87
C GLN A 65 -15.65 -19.51 -6.84
N PRO A 66 -14.95 -18.47 -6.33
CA PRO A 66 -14.19 -17.57 -7.21
C PRO A 66 -12.98 -18.30 -7.84
N PRO A 67 -12.34 -17.70 -8.84
CA PRO A 67 -11.07 -18.20 -9.37
C PRO A 67 -10.02 -18.35 -8.27
N VAL A 68 -9.20 -19.37 -8.35
CA VAL A 68 -8.04 -19.57 -7.46
C VAL A 68 -6.82 -18.92 -8.09
N MET A 69 -6.04 -18.22 -7.26
CA MET A 69 -4.85 -17.50 -7.67
C MET A 69 -3.61 -18.09 -7.01
N THR A 70 -2.50 -18.08 -7.76
CA THR A 70 -1.16 -18.42 -7.25
C THR A 70 -0.13 -17.43 -7.82
N GLY A 71 0.92 -17.16 -7.06
CA GLY A 71 2.05 -16.35 -7.53
C GLY A 71 1.76 -14.84 -7.58
N CYS A 72 0.85 -14.32 -6.75
CA CYS A 72 0.74 -12.88 -6.57
C CYS A 72 2.01 -12.35 -5.87
N SER A 73 2.63 -11.33 -6.46
CA SER A 73 3.81 -10.70 -5.87
C SER A 73 3.44 -9.84 -4.67
N ASP A 74 4.38 -9.69 -3.75
CA ASP A 74 4.30 -8.72 -2.66
C ASP A 74 4.69 -7.31 -3.14
N ASP A 75 4.41 -6.30 -2.32
CA ASP A 75 4.87 -4.93 -2.54
C ASP A 75 6.40 -4.88 -2.66
N GLN A 76 6.88 -4.09 -3.61
CA GLN A 76 8.30 -3.96 -3.91
C GLN A 76 8.77 -2.53 -3.65
N LEU A 77 9.88 -2.38 -2.94
CA LEU A 77 10.58 -1.11 -2.76
C LEU A 77 11.94 -1.18 -3.45
N ILE A 78 12.14 -0.31 -4.43
CA ILE A 78 13.35 -0.26 -5.25
C ILE A 78 13.99 1.11 -5.11
N HIS A 79 15.29 1.13 -4.77
CA HIS A 79 16.09 2.33 -4.73
C HIS A 79 16.97 2.43 -5.97
N THR A 80 16.92 3.58 -6.65
CA THR A 80 17.73 3.84 -7.85
C THR A 80 18.01 5.34 -7.99
N HIS A 81 19.17 5.68 -8.56
CA HIS A 81 19.51 7.06 -8.93
C HIS A 81 19.02 7.43 -10.34
N GLU A 82 18.54 6.46 -11.10
CA GLU A 82 18.00 6.66 -12.43
C GLU A 82 16.61 7.30 -12.38
N THR A 83 16.31 8.17 -13.32
CA THR A 83 15.01 8.85 -13.40
C THR A 83 13.87 7.94 -13.83
N SER A 84 14.19 6.77 -14.41
CA SER A 84 13.27 5.69 -14.72
C SER A 84 13.96 4.34 -14.52
N HIS A 85 13.22 3.36 -14.07
CA HIS A 85 13.75 2.02 -13.79
C HIS A 85 12.84 0.94 -14.37
N ASN A 86 13.44 -0.14 -14.87
CA ASN A 86 12.71 -1.30 -15.37
C ASN A 86 12.51 -2.30 -14.22
N VAL A 87 11.25 -2.56 -13.87
CA VAL A 87 10.86 -3.51 -12.85
C VAL A 87 10.10 -4.66 -13.47
N THR A 88 10.45 -5.87 -13.12
CA THR A 88 9.80 -7.09 -13.59
C THR A 88 9.24 -7.91 -12.44
N TRP A 89 8.19 -8.67 -12.70
CA TRP A 89 7.59 -9.61 -11.76
C TRP A 89 7.02 -10.83 -12.49
N SER A 90 6.75 -11.90 -11.74
CA SER A 90 6.06 -13.07 -12.27
C SER A 90 4.57 -12.78 -12.43
N ILE A 91 4.01 -13.04 -13.60
CA ILE A 91 2.58 -12.88 -13.84
C ILE A 91 1.83 -13.93 -13.01
N PRO A 92 0.85 -13.51 -12.16
CA PRO A 92 0.07 -14.44 -11.36
C PRO A 92 -0.74 -15.39 -12.23
N GLN A 93 -0.86 -16.63 -11.78
CA GLN A 93 -1.64 -17.65 -12.46
C GLN A 93 -3.02 -17.75 -11.81
N PHE A 94 -4.06 -17.80 -12.66
CA PHE A 94 -5.43 -17.98 -12.19
C PHE A 94 -6.01 -19.26 -12.82
N SER A 95 -6.75 -20.00 -12.02
CA SER A 95 -7.46 -21.20 -12.46
C SER A 95 -8.86 -21.25 -11.86
N ASP A 96 -9.78 -21.91 -12.55
CA ASP A 96 -11.08 -22.21 -11.98
C ASP A 96 -11.12 -23.66 -11.51
N PRO A 97 -11.47 -23.95 -10.24
CA PRO A 97 -11.60 -25.31 -9.74
C PRO A 97 -12.64 -26.15 -10.49
N MET A 98 -13.60 -25.48 -11.14
CA MET A 98 -14.65 -26.13 -11.93
C MET A 98 -14.33 -26.14 -13.45
N ASN A 99 -13.07 -25.80 -13.83
CA ASN A 99 -12.63 -25.72 -15.24
C ASN A 99 -13.50 -24.82 -16.12
N LYS A 100 -14.05 -23.73 -15.55
CA LYS A 100 -14.78 -22.74 -16.31
C LYS A 100 -13.84 -21.70 -16.89
N GLU A 101 -14.29 -21.04 -17.96
CA GLU A 101 -13.55 -19.96 -18.57
C GLU A 101 -13.29 -18.81 -17.57
N ILE A 102 -12.07 -18.28 -17.62
CA ILE A 102 -11.63 -17.11 -16.83
C ILE A 102 -11.17 -16.03 -17.80
N ARG A 103 -11.62 -14.82 -17.58
CA ARG A 103 -11.14 -13.63 -18.27
C ARG A 103 -10.26 -12.82 -17.34
N MET A 104 -9.00 -12.60 -17.72
CA MET A 104 -8.05 -11.76 -16.98
C MET A 104 -8.00 -10.35 -17.57
N VAL A 105 -7.99 -9.34 -16.70
CA VAL A 105 -7.77 -7.93 -17.02
C VAL A 105 -6.63 -7.42 -16.13
N THR A 106 -5.72 -6.66 -16.72
CA THR A 106 -4.57 -6.08 -16.00
C THR A 106 -4.14 -4.77 -16.65
N ASN A 107 -3.49 -3.91 -15.87
CA ASN A 107 -2.85 -2.70 -16.34
C ASN A 107 -1.41 -2.92 -16.85
N TYR A 108 -0.79 -4.10 -16.58
CA TYR A 108 0.56 -4.46 -17.01
C TYR A 108 0.60 -5.90 -17.56
N PRO A 109 0.17 -6.12 -18.81
CA PRO A 109 0.02 -7.47 -19.36
C PRO A 109 1.33 -8.24 -19.56
N GLU A 110 2.45 -7.53 -19.70
CA GLU A 110 3.75 -8.14 -19.98
C GLU A 110 4.56 -8.50 -18.72
N GLY A 111 4.04 -8.19 -17.51
CA GLY A 111 4.73 -8.49 -16.26
C GLY A 111 5.95 -7.60 -15.99
N PHE A 112 5.98 -6.42 -16.58
CA PHE A 112 7.00 -5.41 -16.29
C PHE A 112 6.48 -3.99 -16.45
N VAL A 113 7.21 -3.03 -15.90
CA VAL A 113 7.01 -1.59 -16.10
C VAL A 113 8.34 -0.87 -16.18
N VAL A 114 8.46 0.08 -17.10
CA VAL A 114 9.52 1.10 -17.08
C VAL A 114 8.89 2.37 -16.56
N ALA A 115 9.21 2.75 -15.34
CA ALA A 115 8.51 3.83 -14.66
C ALA A 115 9.47 4.77 -13.92
N PRO A 116 9.10 6.06 -13.76
CA PRO A 116 9.83 7.02 -12.94
C PRO A 116 9.65 6.73 -11.47
N TRP A 117 10.34 7.50 -10.62
CA TRP A 117 10.09 7.47 -9.17
C TRP A 117 8.62 7.74 -8.87
N GLY A 118 8.09 7.01 -7.92
CA GLY A 118 6.69 7.06 -7.53
C GLY A 118 6.14 5.71 -7.11
N ASP A 119 4.84 5.67 -6.88
CA ASP A 119 4.08 4.47 -6.55
C ASP A 119 3.32 3.99 -7.78
N HIS A 120 3.58 2.76 -8.18
CA HIS A 120 2.96 2.13 -9.34
C HIS A 120 2.15 0.93 -8.88
N VAL A 121 0.83 1.07 -8.90
CA VAL A 121 -0.08 -0.01 -8.52
C VAL A 121 -0.23 -0.99 -9.66
N VAL A 122 0.11 -2.25 -9.42
CA VAL A 122 -0.09 -3.37 -10.34
C VAL A 122 -1.35 -4.12 -9.92
N GLN A 123 -2.22 -4.40 -10.90
CA GLN A 123 -3.49 -5.05 -10.65
C GLN A 123 -3.78 -6.09 -11.74
N TYR A 124 -4.12 -7.29 -11.30
CA TYR A 124 -4.65 -8.38 -12.12
C TYR A 124 -6.00 -8.80 -11.55
N VAL A 125 -7.03 -8.81 -12.38
CA VAL A 125 -8.38 -9.24 -12.00
C VAL A 125 -8.81 -10.38 -12.90
N ALA A 126 -9.05 -11.53 -12.29
CA ALA A 126 -9.61 -12.70 -12.97
C ALA A 126 -11.11 -12.79 -12.67
N THR A 127 -11.92 -12.86 -13.71
CA THR A 127 -13.39 -12.90 -13.64
C THR A 127 -13.92 -14.14 -14.33
N LYS A 128 -14.89 -14.82 -13.73
CA LYS A 128 -15.73 -15.84 -14.38
C LYS A 128 -16.86 -15.14 -15.13
N PRO A 129 -16.88 -15.10 -16.48
CA PRO A 129 -17.87 -14.34 -17.24
C PRO A 129 -19.32 -14.76 -17.00
N PHE A 130 -19.54 -16.04 -16.67
CA PHE A 130 -20.90 -16.60 -16.54
C PHE A 130 -21.60 -16.26 -15.21
N ASN A 131 -20.86 -15.95 -14.13
CA ASN A 131 -21.45 -15.63 -12.81
C ASN A 131 -20.85 -14.39 -12.15
N GLY A 132 -19.83 -13.77 -12.76
CA GLY A 132 -19.22 -12.52 -12.28
C GLY A 132 -18.29 -12.67 -11.06
N LEU A 133 -18.02 -13.88 -10.59
CA LEU A 133 -17.09 -14.10 -9.47
C LEU A 133 -15.66 -13.72 -9.87
N GLN A 134 -14.96 -13.04 -8.97
CA GLN A 134 -13.64 -12.46 -9.22
C GLN A 134 -12.63 -12.81 -8.14
N THR A 135 -11.38 -12.82 -8.56
CA THR A 135 -10.20 -12.83 -7.68
C THR A 135 -9.21 -11.80 -8.18
N GLU A 136 -8.64 -11.04 -7.26
CA GLU A 136 -7.71 -9.95 -7.55
C GLU A 136 -6.32 -10.25 -6.96
N CYS A 137 -5.29 -9.96 -7.74
CA CYS A 137 -3.92 -9.77 -7.29
C CYS A 137 -3.58 -8.29 -7.42
N LYS A 138 -3.18 -7.68 -6.31
CA LYS A 138 -2.81 -6.27 -6.27
C LYS A 138 -1.57 -6.08 -5.40
N PHE A 139 -0.59 -5.36 -5.92
CA PHE A 139 0.61 -4.97 -5.19
C PHE A 139 1.13 -3.65 -5.72
N THR A 140 2.04 -3.03 -4.96
CA THR A 140 2.61 -1.73 -5.31
C THR A 140 4.11 -1.87 -5.57
N VAL A 141 4.56 -1.31 -6.68
CA VAL A 141 5.97 -1.11 -6.99
C VAL A 141 6.33 0.33 -6.62
N GLN A 142 7.13 0.51 -5.59
CA GLN A 142 7.60 1.79 -5.11
C GLN A 142 9.02 2.02 -5.63
N ILE A 143 9.22 3.01 -6.49
CA ILE A 143 10.53 3.40 -7.00
C ILE A 143 10.94 4.70 -6.31
N ARG A 144 12.08 4.68 -5.64
CA ARG A 144 12.58 5.79 -4.82
C ARG A 144 14.04 6.09 -5.16
N PRO A 145 14.51 7.35 -4.97
CA PRO A 145 15.94 7.64 -4.99
C PRO A 145 16.68 6.90 -3.87
N ASN A 146 17.99 6.75 -4.03
CA ASN A 146 18.82 6.16 -2.98
C ASN A 146 18.72 7.00 -1.70
N PRO A 147 18.58 6.37 -0.52
CA PRO A 147 18.45 7.09 0.73
C PRO A 147 19.75 7.82 1.08
N CYS A 148 19.61 9.02 1.64
CA CYS A 148 20.73 9.80 2.14
C CYS A 148 21.18 9.27 3.51
N PRO A 149 22.47 8.97 3.68
CA PRO A 149 23.00 8.65 5.01
C PRO A 149 22.80 9.81 6.00
N GLU A 150 22.63 9.47 7.28
CA GLU A 150 22.55 10.48 8.32
C GLU A 150 23.87 11.27 8.44
N LEU A 151 23.77 12.59 8.50
CA LEU A 151 24.89 13.45 8.86
C LEU A 151 25.00 13.57 10.39
N ASN A 152 26.22 13.82 10.86
CA ASN A 152 26.44 14.13 12.28
C ASN A 152 25.71 15.42 12.70
N ILE A 153 25.48 15.56 13.99
CA ILE A 153 25.07 16.82 14.60
C ILE A 153 26.36 17.60 14.94
N PRO A 154 26.48 18.88 14.54
CA PRO A 154 27.65 19.68 14.87
C PRO A 154 27.79 19.93 16.39
N ILE A 155 29.00 19.86 16.94
CA ILE A 155 29.26 20.28 18.32
C ILE A 155 29.05 21.80 18.39
N ASN A 156 28.37 22.29 19.43
CA ASN A 156 28.00 23.70 19.65
C ASN A 156 27.21 24.29 18.49
N GLY A 157 26.40 23.46 17.84
CA GLY A 157 25.60 23.88 16.71
C GLY A 157 24.45 22.96 16.42
N ALA A 158 23.70 23.29 15.38
CA ALA A 158 22.55 22.54 14.90
C ALA A 158 22.69 22.16 13.42
N ARG A 159 22.23 20.98 13.09
CA ARG A 159 21.97 20.55 11.74
C ARG A 159 20.54 20.92 11.39
N VAL A 160 20.34 21.73 10.36
CA VAL A 160 19.01 22.16 9.90
C VAL A 160 18.81 21.67 8.47
N CYS A 161 17.81 20.82 8.26
CA CYS A 161 17.54 20.19 6.98
C CYS A 161 16.07 20.33 6.59
N ASN A 162 15.77 20.22 5.29
CA ASN A 162 14.41 19.94 4.87
C ASN A 162 14.02 18.55 5.39
N GLY A 163 12.82 18.43 5.95
CA GLY A 163 12.25 17.18 6.44
C GLY A 163 11.63 16.31 5.34
N TRP A 164 11.95 16.58 4.09
CA TRP A 164 11.31 15.97 2.94
C TRP A 164 11.42 14.46 2.97
N LYS A 165 10.30 13.82 2.76
CA LYS A 165 10.27 12.44 2.36
C LYS A 165 11.15 12.33 1.13
N THR A 166 12.24 11.68 1.24
CA THR A 166 13.31 11.22 0.35
C THR A 166 13.13 11.32 -1.20
N GLU A 167 12.09 11.95 -1.70
CA GLU A 167 11.71 11.88 -3.11
C GLU A 167 12.44 12.86 -4.03
N TYR A 168 13.12 13.89 -3.45
CA TYR A 168 13.72 14.92 -4.31
C TYR A 168 15.18 15.20 -3.99
N ALA A 169 15.48 15.67 -2.80
CA ALA A 169 16.83 15.88 -2.28
C ALA A 169 16.77 16.26 -0.80
N ARG A 170 17.75 15.85 -0.02
CA ARG A 170 17.93 16.36 1.33
C ARG A 170 18.97 17.48 1.28
N VAL A 171 18.62 18.63 1.84
CA VAL A 171 19.44 19.84 1.81
C VAL A 171 19.61 20.33 3.23
N CYS A 172 20.85 20.46 3.69
CA CYS A 172 21.17 20.84 5.06
C CYS A 172 22.07 22.06 5.13
N LEU A 173 21.92 22.80 6.22
CA LEU A 173 22.83 23.87 6.67
C LEU A 173 23.26 23.62 8.13
N VAL A 174 24.41 24.17 8.48
CA VAL A 174 24.87 24.24 9.87
C VAL A 174 24.53 25.61 10.44
N TYR A 175 23.97 25.62 11.63
CA TYR A 175 23.77 26.82 12.47
C TYR A 175 24.57 26.66 13.75
N CYS A 176 25.15 27.71 14.27
CA CYS A 176 25.94 27.67 15.47
C CYS A 176 25.18 28.27 16.68
N ASP A 177 25.46 27.80 17.88
CA ASP A 177 25.04 28.45 19.10
C ASP A 177 25.56 29.88 19.14
N LYS A 178 24.91 30.76 19.89
CA LYS A 178 25.10 32.21 19.86
C LYS A 178 26.57 32.67 20.03
N GLU A 179 27.36 31.97 20.81
CA GLU A 179 28.75 32.32 21.10
C GLU A 179 29.78 31.66 20.18
N PHE A 180 29.28 30.78 19.29
CA PHE A 180 30.13 29.96 18.44
C PHE A 180 29.99 30.34 16.95
N THR A 181 30.98 29.99 16.16
CA THR A 181 31.03 30.24 14.73
C THR A 181 31.67 29.07 14.00
N LEU A 182 31.38 28.93 12.70
CA LEU A 182 32.11 28.02 11.84
C LEU A 182 33.53 28.58 11.59
N GLN A 183 34.55 27.73 11.75
CA GLN A 183 35.93 28.14 11.43
C GLN A 183 36.06 28.37 9.90
N LEU A 184 36.56 29.56 9.55
CA LEU A 184 36.85 29.93 8.18
C LEU A 184 38.19 29.30 7.77
N GLY A 185 38.18 28.15 7.18
CA GLY A 185 39.39 27.53 6.61
C GLY A 185 39.10 26.69 5.39
N SER A 186 38.10 25.84 5.50
CA SER A 186 37.69 24.93 4.43
C SER A 186 36.21 24.99 4.12
N TYR A 187 35.43 25.71 4.94
CA TYR A 187 33.99 25.76 4.85
C TYR A 187 33.47 27.19 4.74
N SER A 188 32.58 27.43 3.79
CA SER A 188 31.81 28.67 3.75
C SER A 188 30.67 28.56 4.77
N PRO A 189 30.37 29.61 5.57
CA PRO A 189 29.17 29.63 6.41
C PRO A 189 27.87 29.40 5.63
N GLN A 190 27.92 29.61 4.31
CA GLN A 190 26.79 29.41 3.42
C GLN A 190 26.86 28.05 2.66
N GLN A 191 27.71 27.14 3.14
CA GLN A 191 27.88 25.83 2.48
C GLN A 191 26.64 24.99 2.66
N TRP A 192 25.97 24.72 1.56
CA TRP A 192 24.90 23.77 1.49
C TRP A 192 25.45 22.35 1.39
N TYR A 193 24.90 21.46 2.19
CA TYR A 193 25.09 20.03 2.08
C TYR A 193 23.88 19.45 1.38
N VAL A 194 24.10 18.90 0.21
CA VAL A 194 23.02 18.39 -0.65
C VAL A 194 23.22 16.90 -0.91
N CYS A 195 22.20 16.11 -0.63
CA CYS A 195 22.16 14.71 -1.02
C CYS A 195 21.00 14.52 -2.01
N GLY A 196 21.35 14.17 -3.23
CA GLY A 196 20.39 13.89 -4.30
C GLY A 196 20.09 12.41 -4.45
N ALA A 197 19.56 12.04 -5.61
CA ALA A 197 19.12 10.68 -5.92
C ALA A 197 20.22 9.60 -5.82
N THR A 198 21.49 9.98 -5.88
CA THR A 198 22.62 9.04 -5.73
C THR A 198 22.80 8.53 -4.31
N GLY A 199 22.19 9.19 -3.31
CA GLY A 199 22.40 8.87 -1.90
C GLY A 199 23.72 9.38 -1.33
N ASN A 200 24.43 10.25 -2.05
CA ASN A 200 25.71 10.78 -1.62
C ASN A 200 25.62 12.29 -1.29
N TRP A 201 26.28 12.67 -0.20
CA TRP A 201 26.37 14.07 0.22
C TRP A 201 27.40 14.85 -0.59
N LEU A 202 27.07 16.06 -0.97
CA LEU A 202 27.94 17.04 -1.58
C LEU A 202 27.91 18.35 -0.78
N PRO A 203 29.03 18.79 -0.20
CA PRO A 203 30.32 18.08 -0.16
C PRO A 203 30.26 16.81 0.67
N SER A 204 31.15 15.87 0.40
CA SER A 204 31.30 14.63 1.16
C SER A 204 31.98 14.90 2.50
N GLY A 205 31.67 14.04 3.49
CA GLY A 205 32.24 14.12 4.83
C GLY A 205 31.26 14.63 5.88
N PRO A 206 31.71 14.71 7.14
CA PRO A 206 30.88 15.16 8.26
C PRO A 206 30.60 16.67 8.18
N LEU A 207 29.53 17.11 8.84
CA LEU A 207 29.28 18.52 9.06
C LEU A 207 30.36 19.10 9.98
N PRO A 208 30.82 20.34 9.73
CA PRO A 208 31.80 21.01 10.57
C PRO A 208 31.20 21.36 11.94
N ASN A 209 32.04 21.31 12.98
CA ASN A 209 31.67 21.76 14.31
C ASN A 209 31.75 23.28 14.43
N CYS A 210 30.97 23.84 15.33
CA CYS A 210 31.08 25.25 15.72
C CYS A 210 32.10 25.43 16.86
N THR A 211 32.92 26.45 16.74
CA THR A 211 33.99 26.76 17.71
C THR A 211 33.89 28.20 18.15
N LEU A 212 34.55 28.52 19.28
CA LEU A 212 34.67 29.90 19.69
C LEU A 212 35.40 30.72 18.64
N PRO A 213 35.02 31.99 18.37
CA PRO A 213 35.70 32.86 17.44
C PRO A 213 37.17 32.98 17.76
N ASP A 214 38.07 32.74 16.80
CA ASP A 214 39.49 32.96 17.01
C ASP A 214 39.80 34.47 16.93
N ILE A 215 40.21 35.07 18.07
CA ILE A 215 40.50 36.52 18.18
C ILE A 215 41.69 36.96 17.31
N LYS A 216 42.51 36.00 16.86
CA LYS A 216 43.72 36.29 16.07
C LYS A 216 43.49 36.36 14.56
N ILE A 217 42.45 35.75 14.05
CA ILE A 217 42.07 35.84 12.66
C ILE A 217 40.95 36.86 12.63
N GLY A 218 41.23 38.07 12.20
CA GLY A 218 40.29 39.18 12.18
C GLY A 218 38.92 38.68 11.73
N SER A 219 37.95 38.74 12.64
CA SER A 219 36.60 38.19 12.49
C SER A 219 35.87 38.89 11.34
N ALA A 220 36.15 38.46 10.14
CA ALA A 220 35.32 38.78 9.01
C ALA A 220 34.09 37.92 9.09
N ASN A 221 32.97 38.55 9.44
CA ASN A 221 31.62 38.04 9.33
C ASN A 221 31.19 36.97 10.33
N ASN A 222 31.06 37.38 11.60
CA ASN A 222 29.94 36.89 12.40
C ASN A 222 28.67 37.27 11.64
N THR A 223 28.16 36.39 10.80
CA THR A 223 26.85 36.59 10.19
C THR A 223 25.82 36.14 11.23
N PRO A 224 25.12 37.08 11.91
CA PRO A 224 24.13 36.78 12.95
C PRO A 224 23.05 35.82 12.48
N ASP A 225 22.96 35.70 11.19
CA ASP A 225 21.97 34.91 10.48
C ASP A 225 22.16 33.39 10.59
N TYR A 226 23.32 32.89 11.02
CA TYR A 226 23.60 31.45 11.24
C TYR A 226 23.79 31.11 12.71
N GLN A 227 23.32 31.99 13.60
CA GLN A 227 23.31 31.78 15.05
C GLN A 227 21.87 31.60 15.53
N TYR A 228 21.70 30.83 16.57
CA TYR A 228 20.41 30.63 17.23
C TYR A 228 20.58 30.73 18.77
N ASN A 229 19.49 31.11 19.44
CA ASN A 229 19.46 31.21 20.91
C ASN A 229 18.95 29.91 21.54
N SER A 230 18.11 29.16 20.82
CA SER A 230 17.55 27.91 21.27
C SER A 230 17.25 27.02 20.08
N CYS A 231 17.55 25.73 20.17
CA CYS A 231 17.27 24.73 19.17
C CYS A 231 15.79 24.59 18.80
N HIS A 232 14.94 24.95 19.72
CA HIS A 232 13.48 24.86 19.53
C HIS A 232 12.84 26.16 19.03
N ASP A 233 13.67 27.16 18.68
CA ASP A 233 13.16 28.43 18.16
C ASP A 233 12.81 28.31 16.69
N ASP A 234 11.55 28.60 16.34
CA ASP A 234 11.08 28.62 14.96
C ASP A 234 11.82 29.64 14.07
N SER A 235 12.53 30.59 14.66
CA SER A 235 13.35 31.57 13.92
C SER A 235 14.45 30.88 13.08
N VAL A 236 15.00 29.77 13.56
CA VAL A 236 15.99 28.95 12.85
C VAL A 236 15.39 28.37 11.59
N LYS A 237 14.19 27.77 11.68
CA LYS A 237 13.48 27.21 10.54
C LYS A 237 13.12 28.28 9.51
N GLN A 238 12.65 29.44 9.97
CA GLN A 238 12.31 30.56 9.10
C GLN A 238 13.57 31.13 8.40
N SER A 239 14.69 31.21 9.11
CA SER A 239 15.98 31.60 8.53
C SER A 239 16.41 30.62 7.43
N TYR A 240 16.36 29.32 7.71
CA TYR A 240 16.66 28.26 6.74
C TYR A 240 15.81 28.38 5.47
N ILE A 241 14.49 28.49 5.61
CA ILE A 241 13.54 28.61 4.47
C ILE A 241 13.85 29.86 3.63
N ARG A 242 14.09 31.00 4.28
CA ARG A 242 14.42 32.24 3.60
C ARG A 242 15.69 32.10 2.77
N ARG A 243 16.70 31.44 3.32
CA ARG A 243 17.98 31.16 2.64
C ARG A 243 17.80 30.18 1.50
N LEU A 244 17.03 29.12 1.70
CA LEU A 244 16.73 28.14 0.69
C LEU A 244 16.09 28.84 -0.54
N LYS A 245 15.08 29.70 -0.29
CA LYS A 245 14.39 30.48 -1.33
C LYS A 245 15.26 31.52 -2.05
N SER A 246 16.34 32.00 -1.40
CA SER A 246 17.27 32.99 -1.99
C SER A 246 18.52 32.35 -2.61
N SER A 247 18.69 31.04 -2.48
CA SER A 247 19.87 30.31 -2.97
C SER A 247 19.65 29.72 -4.38
N ASN A 248 20.70 29.09 -4.91
CA ASN A 248 20.61 28.27 -6.11
C ASN A 248 19.76 27.00 -5.93
N GLN A 249 19.38 26.66 -4.68
CA GLN A 249 18.49 25.55 -4.36
C GLN A 249 16.99 25.95 -4.38
N LYS A 250 16.66 27.21 -4.68
CA LYS A 250 15.28 27.71 -4.69
C LYS A 250 14.32 26.91 -5.57
N ALA A 251 14.84 26.27 -6.62
CA ALA A 251 14.05 25.44 -7.53
C ALA A 251 13.32 24.30 -6.81
N LEU A 252 13.83 23.86 -5.65
CA LEU A 252 13.17 22.89 -4.79
C LEU A 252 11.84 23.45 -4.25
N CYS A 253 11.87 24.69 -3.73
CA CYS A 253 10.67 25.37 -3.24
C CYS A 253 9.72 25.78 -4.38
N ASP A 254 10.24 26.16 -5.53
CA ASP A 254 9.44 26.56 -6.67
C ASP A 254 8.61 25.38 -7.21
N LYS A 255 9.18 24.17 -7.21
CA LYS A 255 8.52 22.95 -7.65
C LYS A 255 7.58 22.36 -6.58
N ASN A 256 7.93 22.52 -5.31
CA ASN A 256 7.21 21.93 -4.19
C ASN A 256 7.01 22.98 -3.07
N PRO A 257 6.10 23.95 -3.24
CA PRO A 257 5.90 25.04 -2.28
C PRO A 257 5.50 24.58 -0.88
N ASP A 258 4.76 23.48 -0.78
CA ASP A 258 4.30 22.93 0.49
C ASP A 258 5.45 22.35 1.33
N GLU A 259 6.49 21.86 0.69
CA GLU A 259 7.67 21.32 1.37
C GLU A 259 8.54 22.42 2.00
N CYS A 260 8.45 23.65 1.50
CA CYS A 260 9.19 24.80 2.04
C CYS A 260 8.40 25.57 3.11
N LYS A 261 7.78 24.80 4.03
CA LYS A 261 7.11 25.30 5.24
C LYS A 261 7.89 24.87 6.47
N SER A 262 7.74 25.60 7.59
CA SER A 262 8.45 25.31 8.84
C SER A 262 8.20 23.91 9.40
N ASP A 263 7.02 23.35 9.15
CA ASP A 263 6.64 22.01 9.59
C ASP A 263 7.47 20.90 8.89
N ASN A 264 8.01 21.21 7.71
CA ASN A 264 8.84 20.33 6.92
C ASN A 264 10.35 20.60 7.06
N VAL A 265 10.76 21.33 8.10
CA VAL A 265 12.17 21.58 8.42
C VAL A 265 12.51 20.92 9.75
N SER A 266 13.51 20.04 9.72
CA SER A 266 14.09 19.43 10.93
C SER A 266 15.22 20.28 11.46
N VAL A 267 15.33 20.36 12.78
CA VAL A 267 16.42 20.99 13.50
C VAL A 267 16.92 19.98 14.53
N ASP A 268 18.16 19.55 14.38
CA ASP A 268 18.82 18.57 15.24
C ASP A 268 20.02 19.24 15.92
N CYS A 269 20.02 19.32 17.27
CA CYS A 269 21.04 19.92 18.11
C CYS A 269 21.70 18.93 19.05
#